data_1c4f33f4fe8f9f6224f6adb8f1b95f47
#
_entry.id   1c4f33f4fe8f9f6224f6adb8f1b95f47
#
_cell.length_a   1.000
_cell.length_b   1.000
_cell.length_c   1.000
_cell.angle_alpha   90.00
_cell.angle_beta   90.00
_cell.angle_gamma   90.00
#
_symmetry.space_group_name_H-M   'P 1'
#
loop_
_entity.id
_entity.type
_entity.pdbx_description
1 polymer ?
#
loop_
_entity_poly.entity_id
_entity_poly.type
_entity_poly.pdbx_seq_one_letter_code
_entity_poly.pdbx_strand_id
1 'polypeptide(L)'
;ASGACSGIFLGQNFDHADDVIAHELAHGVTFSLAFSSAMADNSETAALSEAISDIFGEAMDQLSVMPGEVADPTWAMGEDAQAGGYRNLQGPQVSKIGKDWTPGDSHDNSGPVNRLAYVLANGGKIGKVKIKALGSNANSVTKNDLCDAPGECIGTVRMSQLVFATTSNLTANSNYFDFGKQMMNVCSAFVTNGTAGFKKATCKNVGIALKPCALSAIPTFFQVAFLKPA
;
A
#
# COMPACT_ATOMS: atom_id res chain seq x y z
N ALA A 1 4.21 -0.19 -34.30
CA ALA A 1 4.65 -0.31 -32.93
C ALA A 1 5.30 -1.68 -32.77
N SER A 2 6.62 -1.73 -32.64
CA SER A 2 7.37 -2.92 -32.26
C SER A 2 7.05 -3.17 -30.78
N GLY A 3 6.22 -4.16 -30.48
CA GLY A 3 5.98 -4.60 -29.12
C GLY A 3 7.28 -5.18 -28.57
N ALA A 4 7.99 -4.43 -27.76
CA ALA A 4 9.03 -4.99 -26.93
C ALA A 4 8.34 -5.88 -25.89
N CYS A 5 8.66 -7.16 -25.89
CA CYS A 5 8.26 -8.06 -24.81
C CYS A 5 9.02 -7.61 -23.56
N SER A 6 8.31 -7.11 -22.57
CA SER A 6 8.87 -6.90 -21.24
C SER A 6 8.98 -8.27 -20.56
N GLY A 7 10.16 -8.64 -20.10
CA GLY A 7 10.42 -9.86 -19.36
C GLY A 7 10.76 -9.56 -17.91
N ILE A 8 10.38 -10.42 -17.01
CA ILE A 8 10.86 -10.42 -15.62
C ILE A 8 12.07 -11.36 -15.59
N PHE A 9 13.17 -10.86 -15.02
CA PHE A 9 14.37 -11.66 -14.83
C PHE A 9 14.56 -11.85 -13.31
N LEU A 10 14.31 -13.06 -12.87
CA LEU A 10 14.47 -13.44 -11.47
C LEU A 10 15.88 -14.00 -11.24
N GLY A 11 16.50 -13.59 -10.15
CA GLY A 11 17.72 -14.19 -9.65
C GLY A 11 17.49 -15.61 -9.14
N GLN A 12 18.57 -16.31 -8.85
CA GLN A 12 18.50 -17.64 -8.25
C GLN A 12 17.78 -17.57 -6.89
N ASN A 13 16.85 -18.48 -6.63
CA ASN A 13 15.99 -18.61 -5.46
C ASN A 13 14.79 -17.63 -5.39
N PHE A 14 14.62 -16.72 -6.34
CA PHE A 14 13.43 -15.84 -6.37
C PHE A 14 12.22 -16.49 -7.05
N ASP A 15 12.39 -17.64 -7.65
CA ASP A 15 11.33 -18.42 -8.29
C ASP A 15 10.35 -19.06 -7.28
N HIS A 16 10.67 -19.00 -6.00
CA HIS A 16 9.82 -19.44 -4.89
C HIS A 16 9.22 -18.29 -4.07
N ALA A 17 9.65 -17.06 -4.31
CA ALA A 17 9.15 -15.88 -3.62
C ALA A 17 8.03 -15.23 -4.44
N ASP A 18 6.80 -15.63 -4.21
CA ASP A 18 5.64 -15.17 -4.98
C ASP A 18 5.32 -13.70 -4.73
N ASP A 19 5.61 -13.17 -3.56
CA ASP A 19 5.58 -11.75 -3.24
C ASP A 19 6.56 -10.94 -4.12
N VAL A 20 7.79 -11.45 -4.34
CA VAL A 20 8.78 -10.81 -5.23
C VAL A 20 8.32 -10.88 -6.68
N ILE A 21 7.81 -12.02 -7.12
CA ILE A 21 7.25 -12.16 -8.47
C ILE A 21 6.09 -11.17 -8.67
N ALA A 22 5.20 -11.08 -7.71
CA ALA A 22 4.07 -10.16 -7.76
C ALA A 22 4.50 -8.69 -7.69
N HIS A 23 5.57 -8.36 -6.93
CA HIS A 23 6.19 -7.04 -6.91
C HIS A 23 6.67 -6.63 -8.32
N GLU A 24 7.40 -7.49 -9.01
CA GLU A 24 7.90 -7.21 -10.35
C GLU A 24 6.75 -7.07 -11.37
N LEU A 25 5.72 -7.91 -11.26
CA LEU A 25 4.50 -7.75 -12.08
C LEU A 25 3.79 -6.44 -11.80
N ALA A 26 3.76 -6.00 -10.55
CA ALA A 26 3.14 -4.74 -10.15
C ALA A 26 3.86 -3.52 -10.77
N HIS A 27 5.18 -3.56 -10.97
CA HIS A 27 5.88 -2.53 -11.73
C HIS A 27 5.33 -2.39 -13.16
N GLY A 28 5.04 -3.50 -13.84
CA GLY A 28 4.39 -3.48 -15.14
C GLY A 28 3.03 -2.77 -15.12
N VAL A 29 2.25 -2.99 -14.08
CA VAL A 29 0.96 -2.32 -13.87
C VAL A 29 1.16 -0.84 -13.55
N THR A 30 2.03 -0.50 -12.61
CA THR A 30 2.25 0.89 -12.17
C THR A 30 2.82 1.75 -13.28
N PHE A 31 3.71 1.21 -14.12
CA PHE A 31 4.26 1.91 -15.29
C PHE A 31 3.21 2.14 -16.37
N SER A 32 2.26 1.24 -16.50
CA SER A 32 1.17 1.42 -17.48
C SER A 32 0.11 2.43 -17.00
N LEU A 33 -0.06 2.60 -15.68
CA LEU A 33 -1.09 3.46 -15.10
C LEU A 33 -0.59 4.86 -14.78
N ALA A 34 0.61 5.00 -14.21
CA ALA A 34 1.04 6.24 -13.59
C ALA A 34 2.50 6.61 -13.84
N PHE A 35 3.43 5.68 -13.65
CA PHE A 35 4.86 5.98 -13.57
C PHE A 35 5.59 5.73 -14.90
N SER A 36 6.86 6.11 -14.94
CA SER A 36 7.76 5.85 -16.05
C SER A 36 8.90 4.94 -15.60
N SER A 37 9.25 3.95 -16.40
CA SER A 37 10.44 3.11 -16.17
C SER A 37 11.76 3.90 -16.21
N ALA A 38 11.74 5.16 -16.65
CA ALA A 38 12.91 6.05 -16.70
C ALA A 38 13.03 6.96 -15.45
N MET A 39 12.34 6.64 -14.34
CA MET A 39 12.46 7.41 -13.11
C MET A 39 13.87 7.34 -12.55
N ALA A 40 14.35 8.48 -12.02
CA ALA A 40 15.61 8.49 -11.28
C ALA A 40 15.44 7.69 -9.98
N ASP A 41 16.32 6.74 -9.71
CA ASP A 41 16.26 5.84 -8.56
C ASP A 41 16.23 6.55 -7.18
N ASN A 42 16.77 7.75 -7.12
CA ASN A 42 16.78 8.58 -5.91
C ASN A 42 15.55 9.49 -5.74
N SER A 43 14.51 9.33 -6.55
CA SER A 43 13.32 10.17 -6.48
C SER A 43 12.26 9.64 -5.52
N GLU A 44 11.44 10.54 -4.95
CA GLU A 44 10.24 10.14 -4.21
C GLU A 44 9.28 9.31 -5.08
N THR A 45 9.25 9.59 -6.38
CA THR A 45 8.43 8.87 -7.35
C THR A 45 8.87 7.42 -7.49
N ALA A 46 10.20 7.18 -7.58
CA ALA A 46 10.75 5.82 -7.61
C ALA A 46 10.43 5.07 -6.32
N ALA A 47 10.68 5.68 -5.17
CA ALA A 47 10.37 5.07 -3.88
C ALA A 47 8.87 4.81 -3.69
N LEU A 48 8.00 5.65 -4.26
CA LEU A 48 6.56 5.41 -4.28
C LEU A 48 6.18 4.23 -5.19
N SER A 49 6.83 4.10 -6.35
CA SER A 49 6.65 2.95 -7.23
C SER A 49 7.04 1.64 -6.54
N GLU A 50 8.21 1.63 -5.89
CA GLU A 50 8.66 0.50 -5.07
C GLU A 50 7.66 0.14 -3.97
N ALA A 51 7.18 1.15 -3.23
CA ALA A 51 6.22 0.93 -2.17
C ALA A 51 4.91 0.30 -2.68
N ILE A 52 4.39 0.77 -3.80
CA ILE A 52 3.17 0.23 -4.39
C ILE A 52 3.40 -1.22 -4.85
N SER A 53 4.56 -1.50 -5.43
CA SER A 53 4.92 -2.86 -5.85
C SER A 53 5.09 -3.80 -4.65
N ASP A 54 5.75 -3.35 -3.58
CA ASP A 54 5.84 -4.10 -2.30
C ASP A 54 4.45 -4.41 -1.73
N ILE A 55 3.55 -3.44 -1.73
CA ILE A 55 2.19 -3.63 -1.22
C ILE A 55 1.41 -4.67 -2.01
N PHE A 56 1.57 -4.69 -3.33
CA PHE A 56 0.91 -5.71 -4.15
C PHE A 56 1.59 -7.07 -4.04
N GLY A 57 2.91 -7.14 -3.90
CA GLY A 57 3.65 -8.35 -3.59
C GLY A 57 3.11 -9.00 -2.32
N GLU A 58 3.18 -8.30 -1.22
CA GLU A 58 2.68 -8.76 0.08
C GLU A 58 1.16 -9.08 0.09
N ALA A 59 0.38 -8.32 -0.65
CA ALA A 59 -1.06 -8.60 -0.76
C ALA A 59 -1.33 -9.90 -1.52
N MET A 60 -0.54 -10.21 -2.52
CA MET A 60 -0.63 -11.49 -3.25
C MET A 60 -0.23 -12.65 -2.37
N ASP A 61 0.91 -12.57 -1.67
CA ASP A 61 1.34 -13.59 -0.74
C ASP A 61 0.26 -13.90 0.31
N GLN A 62 -0.27 -12.88 0.96
CA GLN A 62 -1.28 -13.07 2.01
C GLN A 62 -2.67 -13.52 1.53
N LEU A 63 -2.97 -13.35 0.26
CA LEU A 63 -4.28 -13.70 -0.32
C LEU A 63 -4.23 -14.97 -1.18
N SER A 64 -3.06 -15.36 -1.63
CA SER A 64 -2.83 -16.50 -2.55
C SER A 64 -2.19 -17.68 -1.84
N VAL A 65 -2.75 -18.14 -0.74
CA VAL A 65 -2.23 -19.34 -0.06
C VAL A 65 -2.34 -20.53 -1.00
N MET A 66 -1.21 -20.96 -1.54
CA MET A 66 -1.14 -22.15 -2.39
C MET A 66 -1.40 -23.43 -1.57
N PRO A 67 -1.92 -24.52 -2.18
CA PRO A 67 -2.12 -25.76 -1.44
C PRO A 67 -0.82 -26.29 -0.83
N GLY A 68 -0.75 -26.27 0.50
CA GLY A 68 0.42 -26.72 1.26
C GLY A 68 1.26 -25.61 1.88
N GLU A 69 0.98 -24.36 1.55
CA GLU A 69 1.59 -23.18 2.18
C GLU A 69 0.83 -22.76 3.43
N VAL A 70 1.55 -22.16 4.34
CA VAL A 70 0.99 -21.45 5.50
C VAL A 70 1.06 -19.98 5.17
N ALA A 71 -0.09 -19.29 5.18
CA ALA A 71 -0.13 -17.86 4.98
C ALA A 71 0.90 -17.17 5.90
N ASP A 72 1.84 -16.45 5.33
CA ASP A 72 2.83 -15.73 6.12
C ASP A 72 2.25 -14.38 6.60
N PRO A 73 2.06 -14.20 7.91
CA PRO A 73 1.57 -12.96 8.46
C PRO A 73 2.66 -11.89 8.65
N THR A 74 3.88 -12.14 8.17
CA THR A 74 5.05 -11.32 8.56
C THR A 74 5.15 -9.99 7.85
N TRP A 75 4.57 -9.84 6.66
CA TRP A 75 4.74 -8.65 5.82
C TRP A 75 6.23 -8.36 5.55
N ALA A 76 6.95 -9.38 5.17
CA ALA A 76 8.38 -9.33 4.91
C ALA A 76 8.68 -9.78 3.48
N MET A 77 8.90 -8.84 2.57
CA MET A 77 9.21 -9.09 1.16
C MET A 77 10.38 -10.04 0.97
N GLY A 78 10.18 -11.14 0.25
CA GLY A 78 11.20 -12.09 -0.17
C GLY A 78 11.66 -13.04 0.92
N GLU A 79 10.84 -13.34 1.93
CA GLU A 79 11.18 -14.25 3.01
C GLU A 79 11.34 -15.70 2.54
N ASP A 80 10.67 -16.10 1.48
CA ASP A 80 10.83 -17.41 0.84
C ASP A 80 12.19 -17.56 0.15
N ALA A 81 12.76 -16.47 -0.35
CA ALA A 81 14.09 -16.47 -0.94
C ALA A 81 15.20 -16.26 0.10
N GLN A 82 14.93 -15.53 1.17
CA GLN A 82 15.88 -15.21 2.23
C GLN A 82 15.19 -15.12 3.57
N ALA A 83 15.62 -15.92 4.54
CA ALA A 83 15.06 -15.90 5.89
C ALA A 83 15.00 -14.49 6.48
N GLY A 84 13.80 -14.03 6.82
CA GLY A 84 13.51 -12.68 7.33
C GLY A 84 13.26 -11.63 6.26
N GLY A 85 13.30 -12.00 4.99
CA GLY A 85 13.03 -11.11 3.87
C GLY A 85 14.08 -10.04 3.61
N TYR A 86 13.89 -9.28 2.58
CA TYR A 86 14.74 -8.14 2.19
C TYR A 86 14.22 -6.82 2.77
N ARG A 87 12.92 -6.67 2.87
CA ARG A 87 12.23 -5.51 3.43
C ARG A 87 11.10 -5.96 4.34
N ASN A 88 10.83 -5.22 5.39
CA ASN A 88 9.75 -5.50 6.32
C ASN A 88 8.77 -4.31 6.35
N LEU A 89 7.55 -4.52 5.87
CA LEU A 89 6.53 -3.46 5.78
C LEU A 89 5.96 -3.12 7.16
N GLN A 90 6.00 -4.06 8.09
CA GLN A 90 5.57 -3.81 9.47
C GLN A 90 6.50 -2.85 10.22
N GLY A 91 7.79 -2.95 9.99
CA GLY A 91 8.82 -2.16 10.67
C GLY A 91 9.93 -1.72 9.73
N PRO A 92 9.64 -0.91 8.70
CA PRO A 92 10.64 -0.52 7.73
C PRO A 92 11.74 0.32 8.36
N GLN A 93 12.96 0.21 7.84
CA GLN A 93 14.13 0.97 8.29
C GLN A 93 13.88 2.48 8.12
N VAL A 94 13.40 2.89 6.96
CA VAL A 94 12.94 4.26 6.72
C VAL A 94 11.43 4.31 6.98
N SER A 95 11.03 4.98 8.05
CA SER A 95 9.61 5.07 8.45
C SER A 95 9.01 6.47 8.32
N LYS A 96 9.83 7.46 7.96
CA LYS A 96 9.42 8.87 7.86
C LYS A 96 10.11 9.57 6.72
N ILE A 97 9.34 10.30 5.93
CA ILE A 97 9.86 11.12 4.85
C ILE A 97 10.78 12.22 5.42
N GLY A 98 11.93 12.37 4.81
CA GLY A 98 12.88 13.46 5.06
C GLY A 98 13.76 13.31 6.30
N LYS A 99 13.41 12.46 7.27
CA LYS A 99 14.23 12.30 8.48
C LYS A 99 15.22 11.15 8.37
N ASP A 100 14.74 10.03 7.89
CA ASP A 100 15.49 8.78 7.83
C ASP A 100 15.78 8.39 6.36
N TRP A 101 15.60 9.34 5.44
CA TRP A 101 15.74 9.15 4.00
C TRP A 101 17.16 8.75 3.62
N THR A 102 17.29 7.66 2.89
CA THR A 102 18.56 7.19 2.35
C THR A 102 18.73 7.73 0.93
N PRO A 103 19.67 8.66 0.68
CA PRO A 103 19.89 9.17 -0.67
C PRO A 103 20.27 8.05 -1.65
N GLY A 104 19.55 7.96 -2.76
CA GLY A 104 19.84 7.02 -3.83
C GLY A 104 19.28 5.60 -3.63
N ASP A 105 18.42 5.38 -2.64
CA ASP A 105 17.82 4.08 -2.39
C ASP A 105 16.30 4.16 -2.36
N SER A 106 15.67 3.85 -3.48
CA SER A 106 14.21 3.83 -3.62
C SER A 106 13.55 2.72 -2.81
N HIS A 107 14.24 1.59 -2.63
CA HIS A 107 13.72 0.44 -1.90
C HIS A 107 13.63 0.74 -0.40
N ASP A 108 14.68 1.28 0.21
CA ASP A 108 14.64 1.71 1.61
C ASP A 108 13.61 2.82 1.81
N ASN A 109 13.57 3.77 0.88
CA ASN A 109 12.69 4.92 0.94
C ASN A 109 11.20 4.57 0.70
N SER A 110 10.87 3.37 0.22
CA SER A 110 9.48 2.87 0.13
C SER A 110 8.79 2.76 1.50
N GLY A 111 9.57 2.64 2.55
CA GLY A 111 9.16 2.30 3.90
C GLY A 111 7.99 3.10 4.50
N PRO A 112 7.89 4.44 4.33
CA PRO A 112 6.76 5.21 4.85
C PRO A 112 5.40 4.77 4.32
N VAL A 113 5.31 4.44 3.03
CA VAL A 113 4.08 3.97 2.38
C VAL A 113 3.84 2.50 2.70
N ASN A 114 4.88 1.69 2.75
CA ASN A 114 4.82 0.30 3.22
C ASN A 114 4.23 0.22 4.62
N ARG A 115 4.75 1.03 5.54
CA ARG A 115 4.23 1.11 6.91
C ARG A 115 2.77 1.57 6.97
N LEU A 116 2.39 2.53 6.13
CA LEU A 116 1.01 2.98 6.00
C LEU A 116 0.10 1.82 5.60
N ALA A 117 0.47 1.08 4.55
CA ALA A 117 -0.31 -0.04 4.05
C ALA A 117 -0.48 -1.14 5.11
N TYR A 118 0.61 -1.54 5.76
CA TYR A 118 0.55 -2.49 6.87
C TYR A 118 -0.45 -2.06 7.95
N VAL A 119 -0.38 -0.80 8.40
CA VAL A 119 -1.27 -0.31 9.46
C VAL A 119 -2.72 -0.19 9.00
N LEU A 120 -2.96 0.13 7.75
CA LEU A 120 -4.31 0.15 7.18
C LEU A 120 -4.90 -1.27 7.07
N ALA A 121 -4.09 -2.25 6.69
CA ALA A 121 -4.52 -3.64 6.56
C ALA A 121 -4.74 -4.31 7.92
N ASN A 122 -3.76 -4.20 8.81
CA ASN A 122 -3.70 -5.00 10.05
C ASN A 122 -4.03 -4.19 11.31
N GLY A 123 -4.12 -2.88 11.19
CA GLY A 123 -4.18 -2.00 12.35
C GLY A 123 -2.82 -1.86 13.04
N GLY A 124 -2.80 -1.19 14.17
CA GLY A 124 -1.58 -0.99 14.93
C GLY A 124 -1.35 0.45 15.33
N LYS A 125 -0.09 0.78 15.61
CA LYS A 125 0.32 2.13 15.98
C LYS A 125 1.16 2.75 14.87
N ILE A 126 0.89 4.02 14.61
CA ILE A 126 1.72 4.87 13.77
C ILE A 126 1.98 6.17 14.54
N GLY A 127 3.21 6.38 14.95
CA GLY A 127 3.53 7.42 15.94
C GLY A 127 2.77 7.22 17.26
N LYS A 128 2.03 8.23 17.71
CA LYS A 128 1.21 8.17 18.93
C LYS A 128 -0.23 7.68 18.68
N VAL A 129 -0.60 7.44 17.44
CA VAL A 129 -1.98 7.13 17.06
C VAL A 129 -2.17 5.63 16.87
N LYS A 130 -3.28 5.09 17.41
CA LYS A 130 -3.72 3.72 17.18
C LYS A 130 -4.74 3.71 16.05
N ILE A 131 -4.49 2.89 15.03
CA ILE A 131 -5.34 2.69 13.87
C ILE A 131 -5.98 1.31 13.96
N LYS A 132 -7.25 1.22 13.61
CA LYS A 132 -7.92 -0.07 13.39
C LYS A 132 -7.73 -0.47 11.93
N ALA A 133 -7.54 -1.75 11.67
CA ALA A 133 -7.48 -2.29 10.32
C ALA A 133 -8.71 -1.93 9.49
N LEU A 134 -8.56 -1.69 8.20
CA LEU A 134 -9.68 -1.35 7.32
C LEU A 134 -10.76 -2.42 7.33
N GLY A 135 -10.36 -3.69 7.32
CA GLY A 135 -11.27 -4.82 7.32
C GLY A 135 -11.96 -5.13 8.64
N SER A 136 -11.41 -4.63 9.76
CA SER A 136 -11.88 -4.93 11.11
C SER A 136 -12.35 -3.71 11.89
N ASN A 137 -12.58 -2.59 11.20
CA ASN A 137 -12.91 -1.35 11.88
C ASN A 137 -14.31 -1.36 12.53
N ALA A 138 -14.52 -0.41 13.44
CA ALA A 138 -15.77 -0.24 14.16
C ALA A 138 -16.94 0.28 13.30
N ASN A 139 -16.80 0.34 11.99
CA ASN A 139 -17.82 0.89 11.08
C ASN A 139 -18.86 -0.14 10.66
N SER A 140 -18.97 -1.22 11.37
CA SER A 140 -19.98 -2.27 11.13
C SER A 140 -19.86 -2.96 9.77
N VAL A 141 -18.72 -2.82 9.11
CA VAL A 141 -18.45 -3.60 7.91
C VAL A 141 -18.01 -4.95 8.35
N THR A 142 -18.79 -5.95 8.09
CA THR A 142 -18.46 -7.35 8.40
C THR A 142 -17.41 -7.84 7.40
N LYS A 143 -16.67 -8.87 7.79
CA LYS A 143 -15.74 -9.52 6.86
C LYS A 143 -16.44 -10.00 5.59
N ASN A 144 -17.71 -10.32 5.70
CA ASN A 144 -18.52 -10.88 4.61
C ASN A 144 -18.93 -9.84 3.55
N ASP A 145 -18.80 -8.54 3.82
CA ASP A 145 -19.24 -7.50 2.89
C ASP A 145 -18.38 -7.44 1.60
N LEU A 146 -17.24 -8.11 1.58
CA LEU A 146 -16.32 -8.11 0.43
C LEU A 146 -15.94 -9.50 -0.06
N CYS A 147 -16.35 -10.56 0.61
CA CYS A 147 -15.96 -11.93 0.29
C CYS A 147 -17.17 -12.84 0.28
N ASP A 148 -17.13 -13.85 -0.58
CA ASP A 148 -18.17 -14.87 -0.68
C ASP A 148 -18.17 -15.84 0.51
N ALA A 149 -17.03 -16.04 1.17
CA ALA A 149 -16.88 -16.92 2.30
C ALA A 149 -16.51 -16.20 3.61
N PRO A 150 -17.14 -16.57 4.75
CA PRO A 150 -16.79 -15.98 6.03
C PRO A 150 -15.35 -16.28 6.43
N GLY A 151 -14.62 -15.24 6.77
CA GLY A 151 -13.24 -15.35 7.27
C GLY A 151 -12.15 -15.16 6.23
N GLU A 152 -12.48 -15.13 4.94
CA GLU A 152 -11.51 -14.90 3.87
C GLU A 152 -11.18 -13.42 3.68
N CYS A 153 -12.11 -12.52 3.99
CA CYS A 153 -11.88 -11.09 3.87
C CYS A 153 -11.08 -10.54 5.04
N ILE A 154 -9.96 -9.96 4.72
CA ILE A 154 -9.07 -9.28 5.67
C ILE A 154 -8.94 -7.81 5.31
N GLY A 155 -8.26 -7.04 6.15
CA GLY A 155 -7.97 -5.64 5.89
C GLY A 155 -7.15 -5.41 4.63
N THR A 156 -6.32 -6.37 4.27
CA THR A 156 -5.47 -6.35 3.06
C THR A 156 -6.30 -6.14 1.79
N VAL A 157 -7.44 -6.81 1.61
CA VAL A 157 -8.29 -6.64 0.42
C VAL A 157 -8.69 -5.18 0.22
N ARG A 158 -9.22 -4.53 1.25
CA ARG A 158 -9.65 -3.12 1.15
C ARG A 158 -8.48 -2.16 1.02
N MET A 159 -7.39 -2.45 1.72
CA MET A 159 -6.17 -1.66 1.60
C MET A 159 -5.65 -1.72 0.16
N SER A 160 -5.58 -2.90 -0.44
CA SER A 160 -5.12 -3.08 -1.83
C SER A 160 -6.06 -2.41 -2.84
N GLN A 161 -7.38 -2.50 -2.67
CA GLN A 161 -8.35 -1.79 -3.50
C GLN A 161 -8.14 -0.28 -3.44
N LEU A 162 -7.91 0.26 -2.24
CA LEU A 162 -7.66 1.68 -2.04
C LEU A 162 -6.35 2.12 -2.70
N VAL A 163 -5.27 1.35 -2.53
CA VAL A 163 -3.96 1.62 -3.14
C VAL A 163 -4.06 1.56 -4.66
N PHE A 164 -4.68 0.51 -5.23
CA PHE A 164 -4.85 0.37 -6.67
C PHE A 164 -5.60 1.55 -7.29
N ALA A 165 -6.76 1.89 -6.73
CA ALA A 165 -7.54 3.02 -7.21
C ALA A 165 -6.80 4.36 -6.99
N THR A 166 -5.96 4.48 -5.96
CA THR A 166 -5.09 5.63 -5.76
C THR A 166 -4.04 5.71 -6.87
N THR A 167 -3.36 4.61 -7.16
CA THR A 167 -2.35 4.52 -8.22
C THR A 167 -2.89 4.95 -9.57
N SER A 168 -4.12 4.54 -9.92
CA SER A 168 -4.78 4.91 -11.17
C SER A 168 -5.08 6.43 -11.29
N ASN A 169 -4.92 7.20 -10.23
CA ASN A 169 -5.09 8.64 -10.19
C ASN A 169 -3.77 9.42 -10.02
N LEU A 170 -2.63 8.72 -10.08
CA LEU A 170 -1.31 9.32 -10.04
C LEU A 170 -0.82 9.68 -11.46
N THR A 171 0.30 10.38 -11.51
CA THR A 171 0.99 10.80 -12.74
C THR A 171 2.47 10.44 -12.64
N ALA A 172 3.19 10.50 -13.75
CA ALA A 172 4.61 10.17 -13.82
C ALA A 172 5.53 10.97 -12.87
N ASN A 173 5.04 12.09 -12.34
CA ASN A 173 5.79 12.93 -11.40
C ASN A 173 5.18 12.98 -10.00
N SER A 174 4.23 12.09 -9.71
CA SER A 174 3.58 12.07 -8.41
C SER A 174 4.56 11.66 -7.33
N ASN A 175 4.50 12.36 -6.22
CA ASN A 175 5.29 12.12 -5.03
C ASN A 175 4.41 11.58 -3.88
N TYR A 176 4.98 11.42 -2.70
CA TYR A 176 4.25 10.94 -1.52
C TYR A 176 3.09 11.83 -1.10
N PHE A 177 3.22 13.14 -1.27
CA PHE A 177 2.13 14.08 -0.97
C PHE A 177 0.95 13.86 -1.92
N ASP A 178 1.24 13.71 -3.21
CA ASP A 178 0.22 13.43 -4.23
C ASP A 178 -0.47 12.10 -3.94
N PHE A 179 0.29 11.06 -3.57
CA PHE A 179 -0.27 9.78 -3.17
C PHE A 179 -1.23 9.90 -1.99
N GLY A 180 -0.82 10.56 -0.91
CA GLY A 180 -1.68 10.77 0.26
C GLY A 180 -2.95 11.57 -0.06
N LYS A 181 -2.83 12.60 -0.88
CA LYS A 181 -3.95 13.40 -1.36
C LYS A 181 -4.93 12.58 -2.20
N GLN A 182 -4.42 11.82 -3.16
CA GLN A 182 -5.24 10.97 -4.02
C GLN A 182 -5.90 9.84 -3.22
N MET A 183 -5.21 9.25 -2.27
CA MET A 183 -5.79 8.22 -1.39
C MET A 183 -7.00 8.74 -0.61
N MET A 184 -6.95 9.97 -0.13
CA MET A 184 -8.11 10.61 0.51
C MET A 184 -9.25 10.88 -0.46
N ASN A 185 -8.95 11.34 -1.67
CA ASN A 185 -9.94 11.58 -2.72
C ASN A 185 -10.65 10.28 -3.11
N VAL A 186 -9.89 9.21 -3.37
CA VAL A 186 -10.40 7.88 -3.72
C VAL A 186 -11.24 7.31 -2.59
N CYS A 187 -10.76 7.38 -1.35
CA CYS A 187 -11.53 6.91 -0.21
C CYS A 187 -12.89 7.64 -0.10
N SER A 188 -12.89 8.95 -0.30
CA SER A 188 -14.13 9.76 -0.31
C SER A 188 -15.06 9.37 -1.45
N ALA A 189 -14.52 9.11 -2.65
CA ALA A 189 -15.28 8.63 -3.80
C ALA A 189 -15.91 7.24 -3.52
N PHE A 190 -15.16 6.32 -2.91
CA PHE A 190 -15.67 5.02 -2.51
C PHE A 190 -16.86 5.13 -1.55
N VAL A 191 -16.79 6.06 -0.59
CA VAL A 191 -17.92 6.32 0.32
C VAL A 191 -19.11 6.87 -0.42
N THR A 192 -18.91 7.83 -1.32
CA THR A 192 -19.97 8.47 -2.10
C THR A 192 -20.66 7.47 -3.03
N ASN A 193 -19.88 6.59 -3.64
CA ASN A 193 -20.39 5.58 -4.58
C ASN A 193 -20.94 4.33 -3.87
N GLY A 194 -20.94 4.29 -2.54
CA GLY A 194 -21.42 3.14 -1.77
C GLY A 194 -20.56 1.88 -1.92
N THR A 195 -19.26 2.03 -2.20
CA THR A 195 -18.34 0.90 -2.31
C THR A 195 -18.31 0.13 -0.98
N ALA A 196 -18.56 -1.19 -1.05
CA ALA A 196 -18.63 -2.03 0.11
C ALA A 196 -17.37 -1.92 0.98
N GLY A 197 -17.57 -1.80 2.28
CA GLY A 197 -16.45 -1.68 3.22
C GLY A 197 -15.89 -0.28 3.42
N PHE A 198 -16.31 0.71 2.65
CA PHE A 198 -15.86 2.09 2.80
C PHE A 198 -16.96 2.99 3.38
N LYS A 199 -16.69 3.60 4.53
CA LYS A 199 -17.54 4.55 5.23
C LYS A 199 -16.74 5.80 5.60
N LYS A 200 -17.42 6.89 5.96
CA LYS A 200 -16.76 8.14 6.43
C LYS A 200 -15.73 7.87 7.54
N ALA A 201 -16.01 6.95 8.46
CA ALA A 201 -15.08 6.59 9.53
C ALA A 201 -13.84 5.83 8.99
N THR A 202 -13.98 5.04 7.91
CA THR A 202 -12.85 4.40 7.21
C THR A 202 -11.89 5.46 6.68
N CYS A 203 -12.39 6.45 5.96
CA CYS A 203 -11.57 7.55 5.42
C CYS A 203 -10.97 8.43 6.51
N LYS A 204 -11.64 8.58 7.65
CA LYS A 204 -11.05 9.23 8.83
C LYS A 204 -9.81 8.46 9.32
N ASN A 205 -9.88 7.12 9.38
CA ASN A 205 -8.72 6.28 9.76
C ASN A 205 -7.58 6.40 8.76
N VAL A 206 -7.88 6.40 7.45
CA VAL A 206 -6.89 6.65 6.40
C VAL A 206 -6.20 8.00 6.62
N GLY A 207 -6.94 9.07 6.78
CA GLY A 207 -6.40 10.41 7.04
C GLY A 207 -5.57 10.51 8.33
N ILE A 208 -5.92 9.74 9.36
CA ILE A 208 -5.13 9.67 10.60
C ILE A 208 -3.81 8.93 10.35
N ALA A 209 -3.83 7.83 9.59
CA ALA A 209 -2.65 7.04 9.28
C ALA A 209 -1.65 7.79 8.37
N LEU A 210 -2.13 8.62 7.46
CA LEU A 210 -1.30 9.44 6.58
C LEU A 210 -0.45 10.48 7.33
N LYS A 211 -0.96 11.06 8.42
CA LYS A 211 -0.30 12.14 9.15
C LYS A 211 1.10 11.81 9.67
N PRO A 212 1.34 10.70 10.39
CA PRO A 212 2.64 10.40 10.96
C PRO A 212 3.70 10.04 9.93
N CYS A 213 3.28 9.56 8.75
CA CYS A 213 4.19 9.24 7.66
C CYS A 213 4.70 10.50 6.93
N ALA A 214 4.35 11.71 7.42
CA ALA A 214 4.59 12.99 6.73
C ALA A 214 4.00 13.07 5.31
N LEU A 215 3.14 12.11 4.95
CA LEU A 215 2.32 12.15 3.73
C LEU A 215 1.23 13.22 3.84
N SER A 216 1.21 13.96 4.92
CA SER A 216 0.19 14.92 5.30
C SER A 216 0.72 16.34 5.38
N ALA A 217 1.11 16.93 4.29
CA ALA A 217 0.74 18.32 4.09
C ALA A 217 -0.73 18.36 3.58
N ILE A 218 -1.63 17.58 4.22
CA ILE A 218 -3.07 17.73 3.98
C ILE A 218 -3.42 19.11 4.48
N PRO A 219 -3.80 20.07 3.61
CA PRO A 219 -4.23 21.37 4.05
C PRO A 219 -5.32 21.18 5.11
N THR A 220 -5.29 22.02 6.14
CA THR A 220 -6.27 22.09 7.22
C THR A 220 -7.73 22.12 6.72
N PHE A 221 -7.94 22.42 5.45
CA PHE A 221 -9.23 22.41 4.76
C PHE A 221 -9.93 21.04 4.77
N PHE A 222 -9.18 19.94 4.63
CA PHE A 222 -9.78 18.60 4.71
C PHE A 222 -10.08 18.16 6.15
N GLN A 223 -9.42 18.74 7.14
CA GLN A 223 -9.74 18.47 8.55
C GLN A 223 -11.11 19.04 8.96
N VAL A 224 -11.53 20.15 8.35
CA VAL A 224 -12.78 20.84 8.71
C VAL A 224 -14.01 20.19 8.08
N ALA A 225 -13.89 19.63 6.87
CA ALA A 225 -15.01 19.01 6.18
C ALA A 225 -15.49 17.69 6.82
N PHE A 226 -14.60 16.98 7.52
CA PHE A 226 -14.93 15.71 8.18
C PHE A 226 -15.20 15.83 9.68
N LEU A 227 -14.99 17.01 10.28
CA LEU A 227 -15.15 17.25 11.73
C LEU A 227 -16.42 18.04 12.10
N LYS A 228 -17.19 18.53 11.14
CA LYS A 228 -18.50 19.11 11.45
C LYS A 228 -19.57 18.03 11.37
N PRO A 229 -20.24 17.66 12.47
CA PRO A 229 -21.48 16.95 12.40
C PRO A 229 -22.53 17.87 11.74
N ALA A 230 -23.23 17.32 10.75
CA ALA A 230 -24.48 17.90 10.29
C ALA A 230 -25.55 17.60 11.32
#